data_4c01d701676458df2002306d987d7085
#
_entry.id   4c01d701676458df2002306d987d7085
#
_cell.length_a   1.000
_cell.length_b   1.000
_cell.length_c   1.000
_cell.angle_alpha   90.00
_cell.angle_beta   90.00
_cell.angle_gamma   90.00
#
_symmetry.space_group_name_H-M   'P 1'
#
loop_
_entity.id
_entity.type
_entity.pdbx_description
1 polymer ?
#
loop_
_entity_poly.entity_id
_entity_poly.type
_entity_poly.pdbx_seq_one_letter_code
_entity_poly.pdbx_strand_id
1 'polypeptide(L)'
;MTVELRRDHSPFGGSVAARVLRCPASVGLIEKVPAYLRKVSAYADRGTALHEAIALLLDEAYSLDDLVGKTFGTYTITHDDIANALQPAFAYVVALLDTPGAEFFLEARITFPTVAGAFGTADLIVRIGRTVHVIDLKFGVGVRVLALRPADDDPAVDVINGQLLFYAAAAHHSLREFFAGVEDIVLTIVQPVSIDVDAEMVSSVSITHAELDAFVAVYRAACEQALAPEPHLQRGAWCRFCPARPICPAHTGPLLDFAQLVVPTSARATPSKEAYLQLLADGLNLVDAVKDIHTALRDQAKRALEDGDLVPGYTLSAGRAARCWLNNESTTIAALESLGLDRDDVVAKTLHSPKQVELRAKARGLKIPQELIVSNRSGVSLVRVENVHAPTPGRVETARAFSEALKAFQGGRQA
;
A
#
# COMPACT_ATOMS: atom_id res chain seq x y z
N MET A 1 0.81 -30.82 -22.95
CA MET A 1 0.58 -30.48 -21.53
C MET A 1 1.08 -29.07 -21.33
N THR A 2 0.21 -28.09 -21.41
CA THR A 2 0.50 -26.70 -21.08
C THR A 2 0.56 -26.60 -19.57
N VAL A 3 1.73 -26.29 -19.02
CA VAL A 3 1.88 -25.97 -17.59
C VAL A 3 1.16 -24.66 -17.37
N GLU A 4 -0.04 -24.69 -16.79
CA GLU A 4 -0.69 -23.52 -16.23
C GLU A 4 0.19 -23.02 -15.10
N LEU A 5 0.92 -21.92 -15.34
CA LEU A 5 1.59 -21.16 -14.29
C LEU A 5 0.50 -20.73 -13.29
N ARG A 6 0.48 -21.32 -12.09
CA ARG A 6 -0.39 -20.90 -10.99
C ARG A 6 -0.14 -19.42 -10.77
N ARG A 7 -1.10 -18.58 -11.12
CA ARG A 7 -1.06 -17.15 -10.80
C ARG A 7 -1.28 -17.03 -9.28
N ASP A 8 -0.36 -16.42 -8.58
CA ASP A 8 -0.49 -16.17 -7.13
C ASP A 8 -1.63 -15.18 -6.82
N HIS A 9 -1.99 -14.32 -7.79
CA HIS A 9 -3.07 -13.35 -7.67
C HIS A 9 -4.03 -13.42 -8.86
N SER A 10 -5.33 -13.36 -8.56
CA SER A 10 -6.37 -13.25 -9.58
C SER A 10 -6.49 -11.80 -10.08
N PRO A 11 -6.62 -11.57 -11.41
CA PRO A 11 -6.95 -10.24 -11.93
C PRO A 11 -8.31 -9.73 -11.48
N PHE A 12 -9.16 -10.63 -10.98
CA PHE A 12 -10.49 -10.38 -10.43
C PHE A 12 -10.56 -10.76 -8.94
N GLY A 13 -9.45 -10.71 -8.20
CA GLY A 13 -9.40 -11.06 -6.79
C GLY A 13 -9.88 -9.96 -5.85
N GLY A 14 -10.02 -10.29 -4.56
CA GLY A 14 -10.53 -9.35 -3.54
C GLY A 14 -9.75 -8.04 -3.43
N SER A 15 -8.43 -8.09 -3.45
CA SER A 15 -7.56 -6.90 -3.33
C SER A 15 -7.72 -5.88 -4.48
N VAL A 16 -8.29 -6.29 -5.60
CA VAL A 16 -8.54 -5.43 -6.77
C VAL A 16 -10.03 -5.15 -6.99
N ALA A 17 -10.93 -5.72 -6.19
CA ALA A 17 -12.37 -5.67 -6.39
C ALA A 17 -12.91 -4.23 -6.49
N ALA A 18 -12.51 -3.35 -5.58
CA ALA A 18 -12.93 -1.95 -5.61
C ALA A 18 -12.53 -1.23 -6.91
N ARG A 19 -11.35 -1.56 -7.47
CA ARG A 19 -10.88 -1.00 -8.74
C ARG A 19 -11.63 -1.58 -9.94
N VAL A 20 -11.86 -2.89 -9.97
CA VAL A 20 -12.60 -3.55 -11.06
C VAL A 20 -14.04 -3.03 -11.15
N LEU A 21 -14.71 -2.84 -10.01
CA LEU A 21 -16.05 -2.26 -9.95
C LEU A 21 -16.13 -0.86 -10.57
N ARG A 22 -15.13 -0.02 -10.37
CA ARG A 22 -15.14 1.39 -10.79
C ARG A 22 -14.45 1.61 -12.14
N CYS A 23 -13.50 0.78 -12.51
CA CYS A 23 -12.71 0.89 -13.73
C CYS A 23 -12.41 -0.50 -14.30
N PRO A 24 -13.39 -1.17 -14.93
CA PRO A 24 -13.19 -2.48 -15.57
C PRO A 24 -12.02 -2.50 -16.56
N ALA A 25 -11.79 -1.42 -17.31
CA ALA A 25 -10.66 -1.28 -18.24
C ALA A 25 -9.29 -1.44 -17.58
N SER A 26 -9.20 -1.24 -16.25
CA SER A 26 -7.93 -1.40 -15.52
C SER A 26 -7.33 -2.81 -15.65
N VAL A 27 -8.15 -3.84 -15.82
CA VAL A 27 -7.69 -5.24 -15.93
C VAL A 27 -6.82 -5.39 -17.19
N GLY A 28 -7.35 -5.09 -18.37
CA GLY A 28 -6.61 -5.19 -19.63
C GLY A 28 -5.47 -4.17 -19.76
N LEU A 29 -5.58 -2.99 -19.13
CA LEU A 29 -4.49 -2.01 -19.11
C LEU A 29 -3.31 -2.50 -18.25
N ILE A 30 -3.57 -3.16 -17.12
CA ILE A 30 -2.52 -3.71 -16.25
C ILE A 30 -1.78 -4.85 -16.95
N GLU A 31 -2.45 -5.64 -17.78
CA GLU A 31 -1.79 -6.70 -18.56
C GLU A 31 -0.75 -6.16 -19.55
N LYS A 32 -0.90 -4.92 -20.00
CA LYS A 32 0.08 -4.22 -20.85
C LYS A 32 1.31 -3.73 -20.09
N VAL A 33 1.25 -3.66 -18.76
CA VAL A 33 2.40 -3.31 -17.93
C VAL A 33 3.28 -4.56 -17.76
N PRO A 34 4.60 -4.48 -17.91
CA PRO A 34 5.51 -5.60 -17.66
C PRO A 34 5.27 -6.21 -16.28
N ALA A 35 5.33 -7.54 -16.15
CA ALA A 35 4.96 -8.26 -14.94
C ALA A 35 5.75 -7.80 -13.69
N TYR A 36 7.05 -7.55 -13.86
CA TYR A 36 7.93 -7.08 -12.77
C TYR A 36 7.57 -5.65 -12.28
N LEU A 37 6.97 -4.80 -13.13
CA LEU A 37 6.50 -3.47 -12.74
C LEU A 37 5.10 -3.46 -12.11
N ARG A 38 4.39 -4.58 -12.13
CA ARG A 38 3.07 -4.72 -11.49
C ARG A 38 3.18 -4.92 -9.98
N LYS A 39 4.35 -5.31 -9.47
CA LYS A 39 4.58 -5.55 -8.05
C LYS A 39 4.40 -4.27 -7.23
N VAL A 40 3.80 -4.42 -6.08
CA VAL A 40 3.57 -3.34 -5.11
C VAL A 40 4.88 -3.09 -4.32
N SER A 41 5.07 -1.90 -3.82
CA SER A 41 6.27 -1.36 -3.19
C SER A 41 6.82 -2.15 -1.99
N ALA A 42 8.03 -1.80 -1.50
CA ALA A 42 8.64 -2.34 -0.27
C ALA A 42 7.76 -2.26 1.00
N TYR A 43 6.74 -1.40 1.02
CA TYR A 43 5.70 -1.40 2.06
C TYR A 43 4.80 -2.64 2.00
N ALA A 44 4.69 -3.28 0.83
CA ALA A 44 3.99 -4.55 0.68
C ALA A 44 4.78 -5.69 1.32
N ASP A 45 6.11 -5.65 1.26
CA ASP A 45 6.98 -6.67 1.84
C ASP A 45 6.82 -6.73 3.37
N ARG A 46 6.73 -5.55 4.04
CA ARG A 46 6.39 -5.47 5.47
C ARG A 46 5.00 -6.05 5.75
N GLY A 47 4.00 -5.65 4.97
CA GLY A 47 2.65 -6.15 5.10
C GLY A 47 2.60 -7.67 4.98
N THR A 48 3.20 -8.23 3.94
CA THR A 48 3.27 -9.69 3.71
C THR A 48 3.99 -10.41 4.86
N ALA A 49 5.13 -9.88 5.33
CA ALA A 49 5.88 -10.45 6.45
C ALA A 49 5.05 -10.50 7.74
N LEU A 50 4.25 -9.45 8.02
CA LEU A 50 3.40 -9.41 9.20
C LEU A 50 2.16 -10.32 9.07
N HIS A 51 1.64 -10.55 7.86
CA HIS A 51 0.62 -11.58 7.62
C HIS A 51 1.16 -12.98 7.86
N GLU A 52 2.35 -13.30 7.34
CA GLU A 52 3.00 -14.58 7.62
C GLU A 52 3.27 -14.75 9.12
N ALA A 53 3.73 -13.71 9.80
CA ALA A 53 4.03 -13.73 11.23
C ALA A 53 2.78 -13.98 12.09
N ILE A 54 1.66 -13.30 11.81
CA ILE A 54 0.42 -13.49 12.59
C ILE A 54 -0.18 -14.87 12.34
N ALA A 55 -0.06 -15.42 11.13
CA ALA A 55 -0.49 -16.79 10.84
C ALA A 55 0.29 -17.81 11.69
N LEU A 56 1.62 -17.64 11.82
CA LEU A 56 2.45 -18.49 12.68
C LEU A 56 2.16 -18.34 14.17
N LEU A 57 1.74 -17.17 14.63
CA LEU A 57 1.27 -16.96 16.01
C LEU A 57 -0.04 -17.69 16.27
N LEU A 58 -0.98 -17.64 15.33
CA LEU A 58 -2.29 -18.29 15.44
C LEU A 58 -2.20 -19.83 15.31
N ASP A 59 -1.17 -20.33 14.63
CA ASP A 59 -0.85 -21.76 14.54
C ASP A 59 0.02 -22.25 15.73
N GLU A 60 0.21 -21.40 16.74
CA GLU A 60 1.02 -21.67 17.94
C GLU A 60 2.48 -22.10 17.63
N ALA A 61 2.94 -21.88 16.41
CA ALA A 61 4.29 -22.24 15.99
C ALA A 61 5.38 -21.34 16.61
N TYR A 62 5.01 -20.11 16.98
CA TYR A 62 5.90 -19.10 17.55
C TYR A 62 5.19 -18.28 18.62
N SER A 63 5.96 -17.74 19.58
CA SER A 63 5.53 -16.65 20.44
C SER A 63 5.87 -15.28 19.84
N LEU A 64 5.29 -14.21 20.36
CA LEU A 64 5.61 -12.84 19.93
C LEU A 64 7.12 -12.52 20.07
N ASP A 65 7.75 -13.00 21.14
CA ASP A 65 9.18 -12.78 21.40
C ASP A 65 10.07 -13.53 20.38
N ASP A 66 9.65 -14.72 19.94
CA ASP A 66 10.38 -15.51 18.95
C ASP A 66 10.40 -14.89 17.56
N LEU A 67 9.48 -13.99 17.26
CA LEU A 67 9.37 -13.34 15.95
C LEU A 67 10.33 -12.17 15.78
N VAL A 68 10.80 -11.56 16.85
CA VAL A 68 11.75 -10.45 16.78
C VAL A 68 13.04 -10.89 16.10
N GLY A 69 13.46 -10.16 15.08
CA GLY A 69 14.67 -10.48 14.29
C GLY A 69 14.47 -11.57 13.24
N LYS A 70 13.31 -12.23 13.16
CA LYS A 70 13.02 -13.16 12.08
C LYS A 70 12.78 -12.43 10.77
N THR A 71 13.22 -13.03 9.67
CA THR A 71 13.11 -12.46 8.33
C THR A 71 12.11 -13.27 7.51
N PHE A 72 11.12 -12.58 6.95
CA PHE A 72 10.13 -13.10 6.01
C PHE A 72 10.32 -12.41 4.66
N GLY A 73 10.63 -13.16 3.63
CA GLY A 73 11.02 -12.60 2.34
C GLY A 73 12.23 -11.65 2.48
N THR A 74 12.02 -10.36 2.25
CA THR A 74 13.06 -9.31 2.36
C THR A 74 12.93 -8.46 3.64
N TYR A 75 11.93 -8.74 4.48
CA TYR A 75 11.62 -7.94 5.67
C TYR A 75 11.96 -8.66 6.97
N THR A 76 12.62 -7.96 7.89
CA THR A 76 12.95 -8.47 9.24
C THR A 76 12.03 -7.81 10.27
N ILE A 77 11.34 -8.65 11.06
CA ILE A 77 10.41 -8.20 12.11
C ILE A 77 11.18 -7.46 13.21
N THR A 78 10.66 -6.31 13.58
CA THR A 78 11.23 -5.45 14.61
C THR A 78 10.41 -5.50 15.91
N HIS A 79 10.97 -5.02 17.01
CA HIS A 79 10.21 -4.80 18.27
C HIS A 79 9.02 -3.86 18.06
N ASP A 80 9.16 -2.86 17.22
CA ASP A 80 8.09 -1.91 16.89
C ASP A 80 6.94 -2.60 16.15
N ASP A 81 7.25 -3.51 15.24
CA ASP A 81 6.24 -4.34 14.56
C ASP A 81 5.47 -5.22 15.54
N ILE A 82 6.16 -5.81 16.52
CA ILE A 82 5.51 -6.59 17.58
C ILE A 82 4.56 -5.70 18.37
N ALA A 83 5.08 -4.62 18.97
CA ALA A 83 4.34 -3.81 19.93
C ALA A 83 3.15 -3.06 19.31
N ASN A 84 3.33 -2.53 18.09
CA ASN A 84 2.35 -1.62 17.48
C ASN A 84 1.48 -2.29 16.41
N ALA A 85 1.88 -3.45 15.87
CA ALA A 85 1.13 -4.11 14.81
C ALA A 85 0.67 -5.53 15.18
N LEU A 86 1.59 -6.44 15.47
CA LEU A 86 1.25 -7.85 15.68
C LEU A 86 0.51 -8.10 16.98
N GLN A 87 1.02 -7.59 18.11
CA GLN A 87 0.41 -7.81 19.42
C GLN A 87 -1.04 -7.32 19.51
N PRO A 88 -1.40 -6.09 19.10
CA PRO A 88 -2.79 -5.64 19.17
C PRO A 88 -3.70 -6.40 18.21
N ALA A 89 -3.24 -6.74 16.98
CA ALA A 89 -4.02 -7.56 16.05
C ALA A 89 -4.23 -8.97 16.57
N PHE A 90 -3.18 -9.61 17.08
CA PHE A 90 -3.23 -10.95 17.67
C PHE A 90 -4.17 -11.01 18.87
N ALA A 91 -4.08 -10.04 19.78
CA ALA A 91 -4.99 -9.97 20.92
C ALA A 91 -6.46 -9.86 20.52
N TYR A 92 -6.77 -9.07 19.48
CA TYR A 92 -8.11 -8.97 18.93
C TYR A 92 -8.60 -10.31 18.36
N VAL A 93 -7.76 -10.97 17.55
CA VAL A 93 -8.11 -12.25 16.91
C VAL A 93 -8.31 -13.34 17.96
N VAL A 94 -7.38 -13.48 18.93
CA VAL A 94 -7.49 -14.50 19.99
C VAL A 94 -8.75 -14.30 20.80
N ALA A 95 -9.08 -13.05 21.20
CA ALA A 95 -10.30 -12.77 21.94
C ALA A 95 -11.58 -13.21 21.18
N LEU A 96 -11.56 -13.15 19.85
CA LEU A 96 -12.67 -13.64 19.02
C LEU A 96 -12.70 -15.17 18.94
N LEU A 97 -11.53 -15.80 18.76
CA LEU A 97 -11.40 -17.26 18.66
C LEU A 97 -11.66 -17.99 19.99
N ASP A 98 -11.39 -17.36 21.13
CA ASP A 98 -11.69 -17.88 22.47
C ASP A 98 -13.19 -17.87 22.81
N THR A 99 -14.02 -17.30 21.91
CA THR A 99 -15.48 -17.33 22.11
C THR A 99 -15.99 -18.77 22.04
N PRO A 100 -16.77 -19.24 23.02
CA PRO A 100 -17.26 -20.63 23.03
C PRO A 100 -18.02 -20.98 21.74
N GLY A 101 -17.61 -22.08 21.10
CA GLY A 101 -18.19 -22.56 19.84
C GLY A 101 -17.72 -21.80 18.60
N ALA A 102 -16.65 -21.04 18.68
CA ALA A 102 -16.01 -20.45 17.51
C ALA A 102 -15.36 -21.54 16.64
N GLU A 103 -15.66 -21.49 15.35
CA GLU A 103 -15.02 -22.28 14.31
C GLU A 103 -14.38 -21.30 13.32
N PHE A 104 -13.23 -21.63 12.74
CA PHE A 104 -12.54 -20.67 11.87
C PHE A 104 -11.74 -21.30 10.74
N PHE A 105 -11.44 -20.47 9.74
CA PHE A 105 -10.46 -20.71 8.68
C PHE A 105 -9.47 -19.57 8.66
N LEU A 106 -8.18 -19.92 8.69
CA LEU A 106 -7.06 -18.99 8.55
C LEU A 106 -6.49 -19.11 7.13
N GLU A 107 -6.13 -17.99 6.50
CA GLU A 107 -5.55 -17.92 5.15
C GLU A 107 -6.33 -18.79 4.13
N ALA A 108 -7.67 -18.67 4.19
CA ALA A 108 -8.54 -19.50 3.38
C ALA A 108 -8.50 -19.11 1.91
N ARG A 109 -8.05 -20.03 1.04
CA ARG A 109 -8.17 -19.85 -0.41
C ARG A 109 -9.60 -20.12 -0.85
N ILE A 110 -10.26 -19.11 -1.35
CA ILE A 110 -11.68 -19.09 -1.71
C ILE A 110 -11.88 -18.58 -3.14
N THR A 111 -12.91 -19.09 -3.82
CA THR A 111 -13.24 -18.75 -5.20
C THR A 111 -14.56 -17.98 -5.27
N PHE A 112 -14.57 -16.95 -6.09
CA PHE A 112 -15.76 -16.12 -6.27
C PHE A 112 -16.79 -16.85 -7.18
N PRO A 113 -18.08 -16.80 -6.83
CA PRO A 113 -19.12 -17.45 -7.64
C PRO A 113 -19.21 -16.81 -9.03
N THR A 114 -19.48 -17.63 -10.05
CA THR A 114 -19.85 -17.21 -11.41
C THR A 114 -18.79 -16.43 -12.23
N VAL A 115 -17.61 -16.16 -11.69
CA VAL A 115 -16.51 -15.50 -12.41
C VAL A 115 -15.32 -16.45 -12.51
N ALA A 116 -15.05 -16.95 -13.70
CA ALA A 116 -13.95 -17.89 -13.94
C ALA A 116 -12.60 -17.24 -13.59
N GLY A 117 -11.79 -17.94 -12.79
CA GLY A 117 -10.47 -17.47 -12.38
C GLY A 117 -10.47 -16.35 -11.32
N ALA A 118 -11.63 -15.96 -10.80
CA ALA A 118 -11.73 -15.06 -9.68
C ALA A 118 -11.56 -15.83 -8.36
N PHE A 119 -10.47 -15.56 -7.63
CA PHE A 119 -10.17 -16.16 -6.33
C PHE A 119 -9.40 -15.16 -5.47
N GLY A 120 -9.33 -15.47 -4.18
CA GLY A 120 -8.52 -14.73 -3.22
C GLY A 120 -8.18 -15.61 -2.02
N THR A 121 -7.37 -15.08 -1.13
CA THR A 121 -7.10 -15.65 0.18
C THR A 121 -7.66 -14.68 1.22
N ALA A 122 -8.59 -15.15 2.05
CA ALA A 122 -9.13 -14.39 3.16
C ALA A 122 -8.28 -14.65 4.40
N ASP A 123 -7.84 -13.60 5.07
CA ASP A 123 -6.95 -13.71 6.21
C ASP A 123 -7.58 -14.54 7.33
N LEU A 124 -8.83 -14.24 7.69
CA LEU A 124 -9.54 -14.97 8.73
C LEU A 124 -11.06 -14.96 8.49
N ILE A 125 -11.69 -16.12 8.60
CA ILE A 125 -13.14 -16.30 8.58
C ILE A 125 -13.53 -17.04 9.86
N VAL A 126 -14.40 -16.45 10.69
CA VAL A 126 -14.79 -17.03 11.99
C VAL A 126 -16.30 -17.16 12.02
N ARG A 127 -16.79 -18.32 12.43
CA ARG A 127 -18.21 -18.55 12.76
C ARG A 127 -18.40 -18.65 14.26
N ILE A 128 -19.35 -17.89 14.77
CA ILE A 128 -19.79 -17.96 16.17
C ILE A 128 -21.31 -18.07 16.16
N GLY A 129 -21.80 -19.27 16.43
CA GLY A 129 -23.24 -19.56 16.38
C GLY A 129 -23.85 -19.34 14.99
N ARG A 130 -24.67 -18.29 14.83
CA ARG A 130 -25.33 -17.92 13.55
C ARG A 130 -24.71 -16.72 12.84
N THR A 131 -23.59 -16.24 13.36
CA THR A 131 -22.87 -15.10 12.77
C THR A 131 -21.56 -15.58 12.16
N VAL A 132 -21.24 -15.11 10.95
CA VAL A 132 -19.92 -15.28 10.32
C VAL A 132 -19.22 -13.92 10.24
N HIS A 133 -17.99 -13.88 10.74
CA HIS A 133 -17.08 -12.74 10.64
C HIS A 133 -16.09 -13.01 9.51
N VAL A 134 -15.96 -12.06 8.57
CA VAL A 134 -14.92 -12.04 7.54
C VAL A 134 -13.98 -10.90 7.87
N ILE A 135 -12.76 -11.23 8.22
CA ILE A 135 -11.78 -10.30 8.79
C ILE A 135 -10.60 -10.18 7.84
N ASP A 136 -10.21 -8.95 7.54
CA ASP A 136 -9.07 -8.61 6.72
C ASP A 136 -8.10 -7.76 7.56
N LEU A 137 -6.88 -8.27 7.72
CA LEU A 137 -5.83 -7.65 8.52
C LEU A 137 -5.03 -6.67 7.66
N LYS A 138 -4.76 -5.49 8.15
CA LYS A 138 -4.05 -4.45 7.41
C LYS A 138 -2.81 -3.99 8.19
N PHE A 139 -1.65 -4.48 7.78
CA PHE A 139 -0.37 -4.15 8.40
C PHE A 139 0.40 -3.03 7.66
N GLY A 140 -0.16 -2.50 6.58
CA GLY A 140 0.44 -1.37 5.88
C GLY A 140 0.41 -0.09 6.72
N VAL A 141 1.54 0.61 6.79
CA VAL A 141 1.60 1.97 7.35
C VAL A 141 1.16 2.94 6.25
N GLY A 142 -0.04 3.46 6.33
CA GLY A 142 -0.52 4.35 5.27
C GLY A 142 -1.98 4.75 5.44
N VAL A 143 -2.68 4.78 4.31
CA VAL A 143 -4.08 5.21 4.26
C VAL A 143 -4.94 4.32 5.13
N ARG A 144 -5.80 4.96 5.92
CA ARG A 144 -6.84 4.29 6.69
C ARG A 144 -7.74 3.47 5.77
N VAL A 145 -7.92 2.20 6.08
CA VAL A 145 -8.87 1.29 5.44
C VAL A 145 -10.04 1.05 6.38
N LEU A 146 -11.26 1.19 5.89
CA LEU A 146 -12.47 1.02 6.68
C LEU A 146 -13.36 -0.07 6.06
N ALA A 147 -14.15 -0.75 6.89
CA ALA A 147 -15.19 -1.68 6.43
C ALA A 147 -16.35 -0.94 5.76
N LEU A 148 -16.70 0.24 6.29
CA LEU A 148 -17.70 1.16 5.75
C LEU A 148 -17.08 2.56 5.70
N ARG A 149 -17.20 3.26 4.59
CA ARG A 149 -16.67 4.61 4.39
C ARG A 149 -17.56 5.44 3.49
N PRO A 150 -17.51 6.77 3.56
CA PRO A 150 -18.13 7.62 2.57
C PRO A 150 -17.64 7.30 1.15
N ALA A 151 -18.53 7.40 0.17
CA ALA A 151 -18.18 7.26 -1.23
C ALA A 151 -17.28 8.41 -1.70
N ASP A 152 -16.37 8.12 -2.67
CA ASP A 152 -15.42 9.11 -3.16
C ASP A 152 -16.09 10.24 -3.98
N ASP A 153 -17.23 9.94 -4.58
CA ASP A 153 -18.00 10.83 -5.45
C ASP A 153 -19.19 11.47 -4.75
N ASP A 154 -19.65 10.92 -3.64
CA ASP A 154 -20.71 11.49 -2.81
C ASP A 154 -20.49 11.14 -1.32
N PRO A 155 -19.96 12.05 -0.51
CA PRO A 155 -19.71 11.82 0.91
C PRO A 155 -20.97 11.56 1.76
N ALA A 156 -22.16 11.80 1.23
CA ALA A 156 -23.44 11.49 1.90
C ALA A 156 -23.85 10.02 1.72
N VAL A 157 -23.16 9.27 0.87
CA VAL A 157 -23.42 7.86 0.59
C VAL A 157 -22.30 7.00 1.16
N ASP A 158 -22.62 6.07 2.03
CA ASP A 158 -21.67 5.11 2.55
C ASP A 158 -21.51 3.92 1.59
N VAL A 159 -20.28 3.47 1.43
CA VAL A 159 -19.93 2.29 0.64
C VAL A 159 -19.17 1.27 1.47
N ILE A 160 -19.59 0.03 1.35
CA ILE A 160 -18.93 -1.10 2.00
C ILE A 160 -17.64 -1.45 1.24
N ASN A 161 -16.63 -1.89 1.96
CA ASN A 161 -15.34 -2.26 1.39
C ASN A 161 -15.48 -3.43 0.40
N GLY A 162 -15.14 -3.18 -0.87
CA GLY A 162 -15.28 -4.16 -1.95
C GLY A 162 -14.41 -5.41 -1.79
N GLN A 163 -13.28 -5.32 -1.09
CA GLN A 163 -12.43 -6.48 -0.78
C GLN A 163 -13.13 -7.41 0.21
N LEU A 164 -13.70 -6.85 1.27
CA LEU A 164 -14.44 -7.63 2.26
C LEU A 164 -15.71 -8.28 1.66
N LEU A 165 -16.46 -7.54 0.84
CA LEU A 165 -17.61 -8.09 0.11
C LEU A 165 -17.21 -9.24 -0.81
N PHE A 166 -16.08 -9.10 -1.51
CA PHE A 166 -15.52 -10.16 -2.34
C PHE A 166 -15.21 -11.42 -1.50
N TYR A 167 -14.52 -11.23 -0.38
CA TYR A 167 -14.17 -12.37 0.48
C TYR A 167 -15.40 -13.03 1.09
N ALA A 168 -16.40 -12.27 1.53
CA ALA A 168 -17.65 -12.82 2.03
C ALA A 168 -18.39 -13.65 0.96
N ALA A 169 -18.51 -13.11 -0.27
CA ALA A 169 -19.15 -13.82 -1.37
C ALA A 169 -18.39 -15.08 -1.78
N ALA A 170 -17.07 -15.00 -1.86
CA ALA A 170 -16.21 -16.14 -2.18
C ALA A 170 -16.22 -17.20 -1.07
N ALA A 171 -16.23 -16.79 0.21
CA ALA A 171 -16.35 -17.70 1.35
C ALA A 171 -17.71 -18.38 1.39
N HIS A 172 -18.79 -17.63 1.24
CA HIS A 172 -20.16 -18.18 1.17
C HIS A 172 -20.30 -19.22 0.06
N HIS A 173 -19.66 -18.98 -1.10
CA HIS A 173 -19.64 -19.94 -2.20
C HIS A 173 -18.79 -21.19 -1.92
N SER A 174 -17.57 -21.00 -1.37
CA SER A 174 -16.58 -22.07 -1.21
C SER A 174 -16.79 -22.90 0.05
N LEU A 175 -17.38 -22.32 1.11
CA LEU A 175 -17.56 -22.91 2.44
C LEU A 175 -19.04 -23.05 2.80
N ARG A 176 -19.83 -23.63 1.92
CA ARG A 176 -21.31 -23.67 2.04
C ARG A 176 -21.81 -24.27 3.36
N GLU A 177 -21.19 -25.34 3.82
CA GLU A 177 -21.55 -25.99 5.09
C GLU A 177 -21.28 -25.09 6.29
N PHE A 178 -20.18 -24.33 6.23
CA PHE A 178 -19.82 -23.36 7.26
C PHE A 178 -20.79 -22.17 7.32
N PHE A 179 -21.44 -21.84 6.21
CA PHE A 179 -22.47 -20.80 6.14
C PHE A 179 -23.91 -21.34 6.35
N ALA A 180 -24.07 -22.64 6.56
CA ALA A 180 -25.42 -23.21 6.77
C ALA A 180 -26.05 -22.66 8.05
N GLY A 181 -27.24 -22.03 7.91
CA GLY A 181 -27.97 -21.42 9.03
C GLY A 181 -27.38 -20.14 9.60
N VAL A 182 -26.44 -19.52 8.89
CA VAL A 182 -25.92 -18.18 9.23
C VAL A 182 -26.98 -17.12 8.93
N GLU A 183 -27.18 -16.19 9.85
CA GLU A 183 -28.14 -15.10 9.74
C GLU A 183 -27.41 -13.76 9.49
N ASP A 184 -26.30 -13.57 10.20
CA ASP A 184 -25.53 -12.33 10.17
C ASP A 184 -24.14 -12.54 9.56
N ILE A 185 -23.73 -11.62 8.70
CA ILE A 185 -22.38 -11.56 8.13
C ILE A 185 -21.75 -10.25 8.56
N VAL A 186 -20.65 -10.33 9.31
CA VAL A 186 -19.91 -9.18 9.81
C VAL A 186 -18.59 -9.04 9.06
N LEU A 187 -18.40 -7.92 8.41
CA LEU A 187 -17.20 -7.59 7.65
C LEU A 187 -16.30 -6.68 8.48
N THR A 188 -15.05 -7.06 8.71
CA THR A 188 -14.16 -6.36 9.64
C THR A 188 -12.80 -6.08 9.00
N ILE A 189 -12.34 -4.85 9.14
CA ILE A 189 -10.94 -4.44 8.94
C ILE A 189 -10.29 -4.30 10.31
N VAL A 190 -9.14 -4.92 10.50
CA VAL A 190 -8.26 -4.72 11.65
C VAL A 190 -6.97 -4.07 11.16
N GLN A 191 -6.77 -2.80 11.50
CA GLN A 191 -5.61 -2.01 11.10
C GLN A 191 -4.97 -1.35 12.32
N PRO A 192 -4.00 -2.03 12.98
CA PRO A 192 -3.36 -1.52 14.20
C PRO A 192 -2.58 -0.22 14.00
N VAL A 193 -1.98 -0.04 12.81
CA VAL A 193 -1.16 1.13 12.49
C VAL A 193 -1.75 1.86 11.29
N SER A 194 -2.03 3.16 11.45
CA SER A 194 -2.44 4.03 10.34
C SER A 194 -1.81 5.42 10.50
N ILE A 195 -1.88 6.25 9.45
CA ILE A 195 -1.44 7.66 9.50
C ILE A 195 -2.29 8.45 10.51
N ASP A 196 -3.55 8.09 10.65
CA ASP A 196 -4.46 8.66 11.64
C ASP A 196 -4.24 7.96 12.98
N VAL A 197 -3.48 8.61 13.85
CA VAL A 197 -3.08 8.05 15.16
C VAL A 197 -4.24 7.95 16.16
N ASP A 198 -5.32 8.70 15.93
CA ASP A 198 -6.51 8.68 16.80
C ASP A 198 -7.59 7.72 16.28
N ALA A 199 -7.33 7.03 15.16
CA ALA A 199 -8.30 6.13 14.56
C ALA A 199 -8.41 4.80 15.33
N GLU A 200 -9.64 4.33 15.50
CA GLU A 200 -9.90 3.00 16.06
C GLU A 200 -9.25 1.91 15.20
N MET A 201 -8.60 0.94 15.85
CA MET A 201 -7.95 -0.19 15.18
C MET A 201 -8.93 -1.03 14.35
N VAL A 202 -10.16 -1.18 14.83
CA VAL A 202 -11.18 -2.06 14.24
C VAL A 202 -12.28 -1.23 13.59
N SER A 203 -12.66 -1.61 12.38
CA SER A 203 -13.82 -1.08 11.67
C SER A 203 -14.66 -2.22 11.17
N SER A 204 -15.95 -2.28 11.55
CA SER A 204 -16.84 -3.37 11.19
C SER A 204 -18.16 -2.85 10.61
N VAL A 205 -18.79 -3.67 9.77
CA VAL A 205 -20.14 -3.46 9.24
C VAL A 205 -20.85 -4.82 9.10
N SER A 206 -22.11 -4.87 9.48
CA SER A 206 -22.95 -6.05 9.24
C SER A 206 -23.66 -5.93 7.91
N ILE A 207 -23.77 -7.04 7.19
CA ILE A 207 -24.49 -7.11 5.92
C ILE A 207 -25.47 -8.28 5.94
N THR A 208 -26.47 -8.17 5.12
CA THR A 208 -27.47 -9.23 4.85
C THR A 208 -27.04 -10.12 3.68
N HIS A 209 -27.63 -11.32 3.58
CA HIS A 209 -27.45 -12.18 2.41
C HIS A 209 -27.92 -11.49 1.12
N ALA A 210 -28.99 -10.68 1.19
CA ALA A 210 -29.49 -9.94 0.01
C ALA A 210 -28.48 -8.91 -0.51
N GLU A 211 -27.78 -8.20 0.39
CA GLU A 211 -26.70 -7.28 0.01
C GLU A 211 -25.51 -8.03 -0.58
N LEU A 212 -25.17 -9.21 -0.04
CA LEU A 212 -24.12 -10.06 -0.59
C LEU A 212 -24.46 -10.55 -2.01
N ASP A 213 -25.70 -11.01 -2.23
CA ASP A 213 -26.19 -11.43 -3.55
C ASP A 213 -26.20 -10.27 -4.56
N ALA A 214 -26.62 -9.09 -4.12
CA ALA A 214 -26.57 -7.88 -4.94
C ALA A 214 -25.12 -7.54 -5.34
N PHE A 215 -24.18 -7.64 -4.41
CA PHE A 215 -22.74 -7.46 -4.72
C PHE A 215 -22.24 -8.49 -5.73
N VAL A 216 -22.60 -9.77 -5.60
CA VAL A 216 -22.23 -10.83 -6.54
C VAL A 216 -22.69 -10.48 -7.96
N ALA A 217 -23.92 -10.01 -8.12
CA ALA A 217 -24.45 -9.63 -9.41
C ALA A 217 -23.70 -8.44 -10.03
N VAL A 218 -23.46 -7.37 -9.24
CA VAL A 218 -22.75 -6.16 -9.69
C VAL A 218 -21.28 -6.47 -10.02
N TYR A 219 -20.61 -7.27 -9.19
CA TYR A 219 -19.20 -7.61 -9.41
C TYR A 219 -19.03 -8.50 -10.65
N ARG A 220 -19.93 -9.47 -10.85
CA ARG A 220 -19.94 -10.27 -12.08
C ARG A 220 -20.08 -9.39 -13.32
N ALA A 221 -21.04 -8.47 -13.33
CA ALA A 221 -21.24 -7.57 -14.44
C ALA A 221 -19.99 -6.69 -14.74
N ALA A 222 -19.31 -6.22 -13.68
CA ALA A 222 -18.05 -5.49 -13.83
C ALA A 222 -16.93 -6.35 -14.42
N CYS A 223 -16.83 -7.61 -14.02
CA CYS A 223 -15.86 -8.56 -14.60
C CYS A 223 -16.17 -8.88 -16.07
N GLU A 224 -17.45 -9.09 -16.43
CA GLU A 224 -17.89 -9.27 -17.82
C GLU A 224 -17.53 -8.03 -18.65
N GLN A 225 -17.77 -6.85 -18.12
CA GLN A 225 -17.41 -5.60 -18.77
C GLN A 225 -15.90 -5.41 -18.92
N ALA A 226 -15.09 -5.89 -17.99
CA ALA A 226 -13.63 -5.86 -18.10
C ALA A 226 -13.09 -6.69 -19.26
N LEU A 227 -13.84 -7.71 -19.69
CA LEU A 227 -13.51 -8.60 -20.81
C LEU A 227 -14.15 -8.13 -22.13
N ALA A 228 -14.99 -7.10 -22.12
CA ALA A 228 -15.60 -6.54 -23.32
C ALA A 228 -14.55 -5.84 -24.21
N PRO A 229 -14.82 -5.68 -25.53
CA PRO A 229 -13.92 -4.99 -26.46
C PRO A 229 -13.61 -3.54 -26.03
N GLU A 230 -14.58 -2.85 -25.47
CA GLU A 230 -14.48 -1.46 -24.98
C GLU A 230 -14.88 -1.39 -23.51
N PRO A 231 -14.00 -1.77 -22.58
CA PRO A 231 -14.30 -1.76 -21.18
C PRO A 231 -14.35 -0.33 -20.64
N HIS A 232 -15.26 -0.08 -19.69
CA HIS A 232 -15.42 1.24 -19.06
C HIS A 232 -14.14 1.70 -18.38
N LEU A 233 -13.67 2.91 -18.73
CA LEU A 233 -12.46 3.55 -18.22
C LEU A 233 -12.83 4.78 -17.42
N GLN A 234 -12.53 4.78 -16.12
CA GLN A 234 -12.86 5.88 -15.22
C GLN A 234 -11.71 6.21 -14.27
N ARG A 235 -11.41 7.51 -14.10
CA ARG A 235 -10.48 8.00 -13.06
C ARG A 235 -11.18 8.12 -11.71
N GLY A 236 -10.41 7.87 -10.64
CA GLY A 236 -10.87 8.05 -9.27
C GLY A 236 -9.81 7.66 -8.24
N ALA A 237 -10.20 7.59 -6.96
CA ALA A 237 -9.31 7.21 -5.87
C ALA A 237 -8.69 5.82 -6.05
N TRP A 238 -9.39 4.91 -6.73
CA TRP A 238 -8.89 3.57 -7.11
C TRP A 238 -7.68 3.58 -8.05
N CYS A 239 -7.35 4.71 -8.68
CA CYS A 239 -6.14 4.85 -9.50
C CYS A 239 -4.86 4.95 -8.66
N ARG A 240 -4.94 5.25 -7.36
CA ARG A 240 -3.78 5.47 -6.48
C ARG A 240 -2.76 4.34 -6.54
N PHE A 241 -3.25 3.09 -6.55
CA PHE A 241 -2.41 1.90 -6.58
C PHE A 241 -2.54 1.10 -7.89
N CYS A 242 -3.03 1.74 -8.97
CA CYS A 242 -3.17 1.08 -10.26
C CYS A 242 -1.82 1.03 -10.99
N PRO A 243 -1.26 -0.16 -11.28
CA PRO A 243 0.00 -0.28 -12.00
C PRO A 243 -0.04 0.33 -13.42
N ALA A 244 -1.22 0.36 -14.05
CA ALA A 244 -1.39 0.91 -15.40
C ALA A 244 -1.46 2.45 -15.44
N ARG A 245 -1.44 3.13 -14.30
CA ARG A 245 -1.60 4.60 -14.22
C ARG A 245 -0.68 5.38 -15.18
N PRO A 246 0.63 5.04 -15.35
CA PRO A 246 1.52 5.76 -16.27
C PRO A 246 1.18 5.62 -17.74
N ILE A 247 0.50 4.54 -18.15
CA ILE A 247 0.12 4.27 -19.54
C ILE A 247 -1.40 4.44 -19.76
N CYS A 248 -2.14 4.84 -18.73
CA CYS A 248 -3.60 4.91 -18.77
C CYS A 248 -4.09 6.10 -19.61
N PRO A 249 -4.91 5.88 -20.66
CA PRO A 249 -5.42 6.97 -21.49
C PRO A 249 -6.19 8.04 -20.72
N ALA A 250 -6.91 7.67 -19.66
CA ALA A 250 -7.63 8.62 -18.82
C ALA A 250 -6.69 9.58 -18.03
N HIS A 251 -5.42 9.18 -17.80
CA HIS A 251 -4.42 10.02 -17.17
C HIS A 251 -3.54 10.75 -18.19
N THR A 252 -3.20 10.11 -19.32
CA THR A 252 -2.31 10.68 -20.34
C THR A 252 -3.03 11.60 -21.33
N GLY A 253 -4.32 11.36 -21.59
CA GLY A 253 -5.13 12.19 -22.50
C GLY A 253 -5.10 13.68 -22.12
N PRO A 254 -5.41 14.07 -20.89
CA PRO A 254 -5.34 15.48 -20.46
C PRO A 254 -3.96 16.12 -20.64
N LEU A 255 -2.85 15.35 -20.61
CA LEU A 255 -1.51 15.88 -20.90
C LEU A 255 -1.33 16.24 -22.39
N LEU A 256 -1.88 15.41 -23.26
CA LEU A 256 -1.85 15.68 -24.70
C LEU A 256 -2.70 16.93 -25.02
N ASP A 257 -3.87 17.06 -24.40
CA ASP A 257 -4.73 18.23 -24.53
C ASP A 257 -4.01 19.51 -24.03
N PHE A 258 -3.30 19.43 -22.93
CA PHE A 258 -2.50 20.54 -22.41
C PHE A 258 -1.35 20.92 -23.32
N ALA A 259 -0.61 19.93 -23.82
CA ALA A 259 0.47 20.21 -24.77
C ALA A 259 -0.03 20.97 -26.01
N GLN A 260 -1.27 20.68 -26.44
CA GLN A 260 -1.93 21.42 -27.52
C GLN A 260 -2.37 22.84 -27.12
N LEU A 261 -2.76 23.05 -25.86
CA LEU A 261 -3.14 24.37 -25.33
C LEU A 261 -1.96 25.32 -25.12
N VAL A 262 -0.81 24.77 -24.72
CA VAL A 262 0.41 25.53 -24.42
C VAL A 262 1.21 25.87 -25.68
N VAL A 263 1.00 25.20 -26.82
CA VAL A 263 1.61 25.57 -28.09
C VAL A 263 1.06 26.92 -28.57
N PRO A 264 1.86 28.00 -28.64
CA PRO A 264 1.38 29.31 -29.07
C PRO A 264 0.96 29.23 -30.53
N THR A 265 -0.34 29.24 -30.79
CA THR A 265 -0.82 29.63 -32.11
C THR A 265 -0.74 31.15 -32.18
N SER A 266 0.11 31.67 -33.03
CA SER A 266 0.41 33.09 -33.24
C SER A 266 -0.75 33.98 -33.69
N ALA A 267 -1.99 33.56 -33.46
CA ALA A 267 -3.20 34.22 -33.94
C ALA A 267 -4.39 34.15 -32.99
N ARG A 268 -4.19 34.04 -31.66
CA ARG A 268 -5.33 34.11 -30.74
C ARG A 268 -5.63 35.56 -30.34
N ALA A 269 -6.87 36.01 -30.63
CA ALA A 269 -7.41 37.26 -30.07
C ALA A 269 -7.32 37.20 -28.53
N THR A 270 -7.15 38.38 -27.91
CA THR A 270 -7.14 38.50 -26.44
C THR A 270 -8.44 37.89 -25.89
N PRO A 271 -8.40 36.88 -25.03
CA PRO A 271 -9.62 36.25 -24.51
C PRO A 271 -10.42 37.23 -23.66
N SER A 272 -11.73 37.04 -23.58
CA SER A 272 -12.55 37.74 -22.59
C SER A 272 -12.08 37.37 -21.17
N LYS A 273 -12.45 38.17 -20.18
CA LYS A 273 -12.13 37.93 -18.77
C LYS A 273 -12.64 36.53 -18.33
N GLU A 274 -13.84 36.19 -18.73
CA GLU A 274 -14.48 34.91 -18.40
C GLU A 274 -13.75 33.73 -19.05
N ALA A 275 -13.39 33.85 -20.34
CA ALA A 275 -12.59 32.84 -21.06
C ALA A 275 -11.20 32.67 -20.44
N TYR A 276 -10.59 33.75 -19.97
CA TYR A 276 -9.30 33.70 -19.30
C TYR A 276 -9.38 32.99 -17.93
N LEU A 277 -10.42 33.30 -17.13
CA LEU A 277 -10.67 32.64 -15.85
C LEU A 277 -10.96 31.13 -16.03
N GLN A 278 -11.70 30.77 -17.07
CA GLN A 278 -11.92 29.36 -17.41
C GLN A 278 -10.61 28.67 -17.80
N LEU A 279 -9.76 29.30 -18.62
CA LEU A 279 -8.44 28.78 -18.96
C LEU A 279 -7.55 28.57 -17.73
N LEU A 280 -7.60 29.46 -16.74
CA LEU A 280 -6.89 29.28 -15.48
C LEU A 280 -7.43 28.09 -14.67
N ALA A 281 -8.75 27.93 -14.59
CA ALA A 281 -9.38 26.80 -13.91
C ALA A 281 -9.01 25.48 -14.58
N ASP A 282 -9.10 25.41 -15.90
CA ASP A 282 -8.73 24.24 -16.70
C ASP A 282 -7.24 23.91 -16.55
N GLY A 283 -6.38 24.93 -16.55
CA GLY A 283 -4.94 24.78 -16.30
C GLY A 283 -4.62 24.25 -14.91
N LEU A 284 -5.30 24.74 -13.87
CA LEU A 284 -5.13 24.25 -12.49
C LEU A 284 -5.56 22.79 -12.35
N ASN A 285 -6.71 22.41 -12.90
CA ASN A 285 -7.17 21.02 -12.91
C ASN A 285 -6.18 20.10 -13.63
N LEU A 286 -5.55 20.61 -14.67
CA LEU A 286 -4.58 19.87 -15.47
C LEU A 286 -3.23 19.67 -14.73
N VAL A 287 -2.78 20.65 -13.93
CA VAL A 287 -1.55 20.55 -13.15
C VAL A 287 -1.61 19.38 -12.18
N ASP A 288 -2.77 19.09 -11.59
CA ASP A 288 -2.92 17.94 -10.69
C ASP A 288 -2.84 16.62 -11.45
N ALA A 289 -3.39 16.54 -12.67
CA ALA A 289 -3.22 15.38 -13.54
C ALA A 289 -1.73 15.17 -13.93
N VAL A 290 -0.99 16.25 -14.20
CA VAL A 290 0.45 16.21 -14.48
C VAL A 290 1.24 15.72 -13.28
N LYS A 291 0.95 16.21 -12.07
CA LYS A 291 1.58 15.74 -10.83
C LYS A 291 1.33 14.25 -10.61
N ASP A 292 0.13 13.81 -10.86
CA ASP A 292 -0.28 12.41 -10.74
C ASP A 292 0.53 11.49 -11.65
N ILE A 293 0.68 11.87 -12.93
CA ILE A 293 1.47 11.10 -13.90
C ILE A 293 2.95 11.15 -13.53
N HIS A 294 3.47 12.32 -13.18
CA HIS A 294 4.85 12.46 -12.72
C HIS A 294 5.15 11.50 -11.55
N THR A 295 4.27 11.45 -10.55
CA THR A 295 4.42 10.53 -9.42
C THR A 295 4.42 9.08 -9.88
N ALA A 296 3.44 8.69 -10.73
CA ALA A 296 3.33 7.33 -11.23
C ALA A 296 4.54 6.88 -12.07
N LEU A 297 5.09 7.77 -12.91
CA LEU A 297 6.31 7.51 -13.69
C LEU A 297 7.52 7.33 -12.79
N ARG A 298 7.68 8.20 -11.78
CA ARG A 298 8.78 8.08 -10.81
C ARG A 298 8.71 6.79 -10.02
N ASP A 299 7.53 6.40 -9.57
CA ASP A 299 7.33 5.16 -8.81
C ASP A 299 7.63 3.93 -9.66
N GLN A 300 7.27 3.94 -10.94
CA GLN A 300 7.61 2.82 -11.84
C GLN A 300 9.10 2.79 -12.18
N ALA A 301 9.72 3.93 -12.47
CA ALA A 301 11.14 4.01 -12.74
C ALA A 301 11.97 3.57 -11.52
N LYS A 302 11.54 3.96 -10.31
CA LYS A 302 12.17 3.50 -9.06
C LYS A 302 12.10 1.99 -8.92
N ARG A 303 10.93 1.38 -9.14
CA ARG A 303 10.74 -0.08 -9.08
C ARG A 303 11.59 -0.80 -10.12
N ALA A 304 11.59 -0.33 -11.37
CA ALA A 304 12.44 -0.92 -12.40
C ALA A 304 13.92 -0.95 -11.98
N LEU A 305 14.42 0.16 -11.42
CA LEU A 305 15.81 0.25 -10.91
C LEU A 305 16.05 -0.62 -9.68
N GLU A 306 15.06 -0.79 -8.80
CA GLU A 306 15.13 -1.70 -7.65
C GLU A 306 15.18 -3.15 -8.09
N ASP A 307 14.47 -3.52 -9.16
CA ASP A 307 14.49 -4.85 -9.77
C ASP A 307 15.76 -5.11 -10.63
N GLY A 308 16.61 -4.11 -10.82
CA GLY A 308 17.89 -4.22 -11.53
C GLY A 308 17.83 -3.80 -13.01
N ASP A 309 16.70 -3.31 -13.49
CA ASP A 309 16.55 -2.78 -14.85
C ASP A 309 17.27 -1.44 -15.02
N LEU A 310 17.57 -1.09 -16.25
CA LEU A 310 18.17 0.20 -16.60
C LEU A 310 17.10 1.20 -17.02
N VAL A 311 17.00 2.29 -16.30
CA VAL A 311 16.20 3.46 -16.73
C VAL A 311 17.17 4.53 -17.21
N PRO A 312 17.23 4.81 -18.53
CA PRO A 312 18.24 5.72 -19.10
C PRO A 312 18.22 7.09 -18.41
N GLY A 313 19.39 7.54 -17.91
CA GLY A 313 19.55 8.82 -17.25
C GLY A 313 19.12 8.86 -15.77
N TYR A 314 18.68 7.74 -15.18
CA TYR A 314 18.26 7.67 -13.77
C TYR A 314 18.96 6.52 -13.03
N THR A 315 19.14 6.71 -11.72
CA THR A 315 19.65 5.69 -10.80
C THR A 315 19.06 5.89 -9.40
N LEU A 316 19.22 4.88 -8.55
CA LEU A 316 18.85 5.00 -7.14
C LEU A 316 19.96 5.69 -6.34
N SER A 317 19.57 6.60 -5.46
CA SER A 317 20.45 7.21 -4.46
C SER A 317 19.91 6.90 -3.07
N ALA A 318 20.83 6.61 -2.14
CA ALA A 318 20.44 6.45 -0.74
C ALA A 318 19.72 7.70 -0.24
N GLY A 319 18.61 7.52 0.44
CA GLY A 319 17.88 8.58 1.11
C GLY A 319 18.76 9.29 2.14
N ARG A 320 18.37 10.51 2.55
CA ARG A 320 19.05 11.19 3.65
C ARG A 320 18.97 10.31 4.90
N ALA A 321 20.13 10.11 5.53
CA ALA A 321 20.16 9.44 6.83
C ALA A 321 19.46 10.34 7.86
N ALA A 322 18.39 9.86 8.45
CA ALA A 322 17.75 10.49 9.58
C ALA A 322 18.31 9.86 10.88
N ARG A 323 18.65 10.70 11.85
CA ARG A 323 19.03 10.22 13.18
C ARG A 323 17.75 9.95 13.97
N CYS A 324 17.59 8.73 14.42
CA CYS A 324 16.49 8.30 15.28
C CYS A 324 17.05 7.61 16.53
N TRP A 325 16.21 7.40 17.51
CA TRP A 325 16.60 6.66 18.71
C TRP A 325 16.68 5.16 18.38
N LEU A 326 17.68 4.48 18.96
CA LEU A 326 17.88 3.04 18.78
C LEU A 326 16.83 2.21 19.54
N ASN A 327 16.48 2.67 20.75
CA ASN A 327 15.56 1.97 21.63
C ASN A 327 14.15 2.58 21.56
N ASN A 328 13.18 1.88 22.13
CA ASN A 328 11.83 2.42 22.33
C ASN A 328 11.84 3.69 23.18
N GLU A 329 10.74 4.44 23.15
CA GLU A 329 10.63 5.76 23.78
C GLU A 329 10.91 5.69 25.29
N SER A 330 10.31 4.73 26.02
CA SER A 330 10.47 4.62 27.46
C SER A 330 11.92 4.32 27.88
N THR A 331 12.59 3.40 27.20
CA THR A 331 14.00 3.05 27.44
C THR A 331 14.92 4.23 27.11
N THR A 332 14.64 4.94 26.03
CA THR A 332 15.43 6.12 25.64
C THR A 332 15.26 7.26 26.64
N ILE A 333 14.04 7.54 27.09
CA ILE A 333 13.78 8.56 28.11
C ILE A 333 14.53 8.23 29.40
N ALA A 334 14.41 6.99 29.90
CA ALA A 334 15.08 6.57 31.13
C ALA A 334 16.62 6.71 31.03
N ALA A 335 17.21 6.35 29.88
CA ALA A 335 18.63 6.52 29.65
C ALA A 335 19.05 7.99 29.63
N LEU A 336 18.26 8.88 29.04
CA LEU A 336 18.55 10.31 28.99
C LEU A 336 18.37 11.00 30.33
N GLU A 337 17.36 10.60 31.11
CA GLU A 337 17.15 11.07 32.50
C GLU A 337 18.34 10.64 33.41
N SER A 338 18.88 9.45 33.21
CA SER A 338 20.05 8.97 33.97
C SER A 338 21.34 9.74 33.65
N LEU A 339 21.41 10.47 32.54
CA LEU A 339 22.49 11.37 32.14
C LEU A 339 22.34 12.78 32.77
N GLY A 340 21.25 13.03 33.53
CA GLY A 340 20.97 14.31 34.20
C GLY A 340 20.15 15.28 33.32
N LEU A 341 19.44 14.81 32.32
CA LEU A 341 18.43 15.60 31.59
C LEU A 341 17.10 15.52 32.32
N ASP A 342 16.41 16.64 32.47
CA ASP A 342 15.04 16.63 32.96
C ASP A 342 14.08 16.10 31.87
N ARG A 343 12.96 15.50 32.32
CA ARG A 343 11.96 14.95 31.39
C ARG A 343 11.46 15.98 30.37
N ASP A 344 11.31 17.24 30.78
CA ASP A 344 10.89 18.34 29.90
C ASP A 344 11.94 18.73 28.84
N ASP A 345 13.22 18.34 29.04
CA ASP A 345 14.26 18.50 28.03
C ASP A 345 14.20 17.41 26.97
N VAL A 346 13.71 16.23 27.34
CA VAL A 346 13.71 15.02 26.51
C VAL A 346 12.40 14.89 25.76
N VAL A 347 11.28 15.19 26.42
CA VAL A 347 9.93 15.00 25.91
C VAL A 347 9.18 16.34 25.95
N ALA A 348 8.46 16.66 24.89
CA ALA A 348 7.47 17.74 24.93
C ALA A 348 6.08 17.11 25.17
N LYS A 349 5.31 16.87 24.12
CA LYS A 349 4.19 15.93 24.14
C LYS A 349 4.62 14.54 23.64
N THR A 350 5.71 14.50 22.92
CA THR A 350 6.38 13.32 22.37
C THR A 350 7.89 13.49 22.57
N LEU A 351 8.65 12.37 22.49
CA LEU A 351 10.12 12.40 22.59
C LEU A 351 10.72 13.32 21.52
N HIS A 352 11.58 14.24 21.95
CA HIS A 352 12.32 15.12 21.02
C HIS A 352 13.25 14.29 20.13
N SER A 353 13.47 14.78 18.89
CA SER A 353 14.42 14.15 17.98
C SER A 353 15.85 14.17 18.57
N PRO A 354 16.73 13.21 18.21
CA PRO A 354 18.11 13.16 18.68
C PRO A 354 18.85 14.49 18.55
N LYS A 355 18.68 15.21 17.44
CA LYS A 355 19.29 16.52 17.21
C LYS A 355 18.80 17.59 18.22
N GLN A 356 17.51 17.59 18.56
CA GLN A 356 16.95 18.56 19.52
C GLN A 356 17.47 18.28 20.92
N VAL A 357 17.55 17.01 21.32
CA VAL A 357 18.08 16.62 22.63
C VAL A 357 19.58 16.91 22.73
N GLU A 358 20.38 16.64 21.68
CA GLU A 358 21.80 16.98 21.65
C GLU A 358 22.07 18.47 21.86
N LEU A 359 21.26 19.33 21.23
CA LEU A 359 21.39 20.79 21.41
C LEU A 359 21.14 21.21 22.86
N ARG A 360 20.13 20.62 23.50
CA ARG A 360 19.79 20.89 24.92
C ARG A 360 20.85 20.33 25.88
N ALA A 361 21.31 19.10 25.63
CA ALA A 361 22.37 18.47 26.40
C ALA A 361 23.68 19.26 26.31
N LYS A 362 24.05 19.74 25.13
CA LYS A 362 25.24 20.58 24.92
C LYS A 362 25.18 21.89 25.72
N ALA A 363 24.03 22.53 25.83
CA ALA A 363 23.84 23.74 26.64
C ALA A 363 24.03 23.47 28.14
N ARG A 364 23.92 22.20 28.58
CA ARG A 364 24.14 21.76 29.97
C ARG A 364 25.49 21.07 30.18
N GLY A 365 26.37 21.07 29.20
CA GLY A 365 27.67 20.40 29.25
C GLY A 365 27.63 18.88 29.17
N LEU A 366 26.45 18.30 28.82
CA LEU A 366 26.23 16.85 28.71
C LEU A 366 26.49 16.37 27.28
N LYS A 367 26.92 15.11 27.15
CA LYS A 367 27.16 14.46 25.85
C LYS A 367 26.26 13.22 25.75
N ILE A 368 25.47 13.15 24.70
CA ILE A 368 24.60 12.01 24.43
C ILE A 368 25.44 10.83 23.90
N PRO A 369 25.32 9.63 24.50
CA PRO A 369 25.98 8.43 24.00
C PRO A 369 25.53 8.10 22.58
N GLN A 370 26.46 7.78 21.71
CA GLN A 370 26.15 7.50 20.29
C GLN A 370 25.40 6.15 20.12
N GLU A 371 25.51 5.28 21.10
CA GLU A 371 24.82 3.97 21.17
C GLU A 371 23.29 4.11 21.29
N LEU A 372 22.79 5.27 21.74
CA LEU A 372 21.36 5.56 21.81
C LEU A 372 20.77 6.02 20.47
N ILE A 373 21.61 6.32 19.47
CA ILE A 373 21.20 6.91 18.21
C ILE A 373 21.54 5.98 17.05
N VAL A 374 20.56 5.67 16.24
CA VAL A 374 20.76 4.94 14.99
C VAL A 374 20.46 5.88 13.81
N SER A 375 21.28 5.79 12.76
CA SER A 375 21.02 6.49 11.49
C SER A 375 20.22 5.57 10.59
N ASN A 376 18.91 5.76 10.57
CA ASN A 376 18.05 5.01 9.67
C ASN A 376 17.93 5.74 8.34
N ARG A 377 18.19 5.06 7.23
CA ARG A 377 18.04 5.61 5.88
C ARG A 377 16.60 5.34 5.44
N SER A 378 15.84 6.40 5.20
CA SER A 378 14.45 6.32 4.73
C SER A 378 14.35 5.91 3.26
N GLY A 379 14.83 4.70 2.93
CA GLY A 379 14.74 4.15 1.59
C GLY A 379 15.66 4.81 0.56
N VAL A 380 15.32 4.64 -0.71
CA VAL A 380 16.08 5.16 -1.87
C VAL A 380 15.24 6.18 -2.64
N SER A 381 15.89 7.15 -3.25
CA SER A 381 15.25 8.18 -4.07
C SER A 381 15.68 8.05 -5.52
N LEU A 382 14.73 8.25 -6.44
CA LEU A 382 15.03 8.36 -7.87
C LEU A 382 15.65 9.72 -8.16
N VAL A 383 16.86 9.73 -8.69
CA VAL A 383 17.58 10.94 -9.08
C VAL A 383 18.21 10.79 -10.47
N ARG A 384 18.53 11.90 -11.13
CA ARG A 384 19.35 11.86 -12.34
C ARG A 384 20.78 11.45 -11.99
N VAL A 385 21.47 10.74 -12.89
CA VAL A 385 22.84 10.25 -12.66
C VAL A 385 23.81 11.38 -12.30
N GLU A 386 23.68 12.55 -12.92
CA GLU A 386 24.47 13.76 -12.63
C GLU A 386 24.33 14.30 -11.19
N ASN A 387 23.25 13.91 -10.49
CA ASN A 387 22.94 14.37 -9.13
C ASN A 387 23.20 13.31 -8.05
N VAL A 388 23.94 12.25 -8.35
CA VAL A 388 24.26 11.20 -7.37
C VAL A 388 25.38 11.69 -6.44
N HIS A 389 25.05 11.85 -5.15
CA HIS A 389 26.04 12.20 -4.13
C HIS A 389 26.63 10.99 -3.39
N ALA A 390 25.92 9.85 -3.37
CA ALA A 390 26.41 8.60 -2.80
C ALA A 390 25.68 7.39 -3.41
N PRO A 391 26.39 6.37 -3.93
CA PRO A 391 25.77 5.13 -4.40
C PRO A 391 25.16 4.36 -3.24
N THR A 392 24.07 3.61 -3.50
CA THR A 392 23.41 2.78 -2.50
C THR A 392 24.30 1.57 -2.17
N PRO A 393 24.70 1.34 -0.89
CA PRO A 393 25.43 0.13 -0.52
C PRO A 393 24.62 -1.13 -0.86
N GLY A 394 25.24 -2.11 -1.49
CA GLY A 394 24.63 -3.39 -1.86
C GLY A 394 24.29 -3.55 -3.34
N ARG A 395 24.30 -2.49 -4.16
CA ARG A 395 24.12 -2.57 -5.62
C ARG A 395 25.32 -2.02 -6.40
N VAL A 396 26.53 -2.16 -5.86
CA VAL A 396 27.78 -1.66 -6.48
C VAL A 396 28.05 -2.32 -7.84
N GLU A 397 27.66 -3.58 -8.01
CA GLU A 397 27.80 -4.29 -9.30
C GLU A 397 26.89 -3.74 -10.38
N THR A 398 25.64 -3.41 -10.02
CA THR A 398 24.67 -2.79 -10.96
C THR A 398 25.11 -1.40 -11.39
N ALA A 399 25.65 -0.59 -10.45
CA ALA A 399 26.20 0.73 -10.75
C ALA A 399 27.45 0.65 -11.63
N ARG A 400 28.28 -0.39 -11.46
CA ARG A 400 29.49 -0.63 -12.27
C ARG A 400 29.13 -1.04 -13.70
N ALA A 401 28.19 -2.01 -13.83
CA ALA A 401 27.67 -2.45 -15.13
C ALA A 401 26.97 -1.29 -15.87
N PHE A 402 26.24 -0.44 -15.15
CA PHE A 402 25.60 0.75 -15.72
C PHE A 402 26.62 1.78 -16.20
N SER A 403 27.67 2.05 -15.41
CA SER A 403 28.74 2.98 -15.82
C SER A 403 29.47 2.50 -17.07
N GLU A 404 29.68 1.19 -17.21
CA GLU A 404 30.28 0.59 -18.40
C GLU A 404 29.34 0.63 -19.61
N ALA A 405 28.03 0.36 -19.42
CA ALA A 405 27.04 0.47 -20.47
C ALA A 405 26.85 1.92 -20.95
N LEU A 406 26.90 2.89 -20.04
CA LEU A 406 26.81 4.32 -20.37
C LEU A 406 28.03 4.78 -21.20
N LYS A 407 29.24 4.31 -20.83
CA LYS A 407 30.48 4.58 -21.61
C LYS A 407 30.40 3.98 -23.01
N ALA A 408 29.90 2.75 -23.13
CA ALA A 408 29.70 2.10 -24.42
C ALA A 408 28.68 2.84 -25.31
N PHE A 409 27.59 3.34 -24.71
CA PHE A 409 26.57 4.13 -25.40
C PHE A 409 27.06 5.51 -25.85
N GLN A 410 27.89 6.16 -25.04
CA GLN A 410 28.50 7.45 -25.39
C GLN A 410 29.62 7.31 -26.43
N GLY A 411 30.40 6.21 -26.41
CA GLY A 411 31.44 5.90 -27.40
C GLY A 411 30.89 5.54 -28.79
N GLY A 412 29.67 4.97 -28.86
CA GLY A 412 29.01 4.63 -30.13
C GLY A 412 28.38 5.81 -30.86
N ARG A 413 28.38 7.03 -30.32
CA ARG A 413 27.89 8.26 -30.98
C ARG A 413 28.99 9.11 -31.62
N GLN A 414 30.26 8.67 -31.55
CA GLN A 414 31.39 9.35 -32.14
C GLN A 414 32.06 8.57 -33.30
N ALA A 415 31.37 7.53 -33.81
CA ALA A 415 31.81 6.79 -34.99
C ALA A 415 30.81 6.98 -36.15
#